data_5c85f41268fd74e3f0199b631977a625
#
_entry.id   5c85f41268fd74e3f0199b631977a625
#
_cell.length_a   1.000
_cell.length_b   1.000
_cell.length_c   1.000
_cell.angle_alpha   90.00
_cell.angle_beta   90.00
_cell.angle_gamma   90.00
#
_symmetry.space_group_name_H-M   'P 1'
#
loop_
_entity.id
_entity.type
_entity.pdbx_description
1 polymer ?
#
loop_
_entity_poly.entity_id
_entity_poly.type
_entity_poly.pdbx_seq_one_letter_code
_entity_poly.pdbx_strand_id
1 'polypeptide(L)' 'MTSKHEFLVEGIVGDMAKWLMEERGLSLQSALSLIYNSKTFELLQNPATGLCSESSAYNYDLLDSELKNGKIVQTEI' A
#
# COMPACT_ATOMS: atom_id res chain seq x y z
N MET A 1 -7.14 7.65 -20.14
CA MET A 1 -6.68 8.73 -19.30
C MET A 1 -6.77 8.33 -17.84
N THR A 2 -5.73 8.59 -17.08
CA THR A 2 -5.68 8.20 -15.68
C THR A 2 -6.52 9.16 -14.84
N SER A 3 -7.39 8.62 -14.00
CA SER A 3 -8.17 9.45 -13.11
C SER A 3 -7.29 9.98 -11.98
N LYS A 4 -7.77 11.00 -11.27
CA LYS A 4 -7.03 11.52 -10.14
C LYS A 4 -6.82 10.42 -9.08
N HIS A 5 -7.84 9.60 -8.86
CA HIS A 5 -7.73 8.51 -7.90
C HIS A 5 -6.63 7.53 -8.32
N GLU A 6 -6.63 7.13 -9.58
CA GLU A 6 -5.60 6.21 -10.08
C GLU A 6 -4.22 6.80 -9.96
N PHE A 7 -4.10 8.09 -10.25
CA PHE A 7 -2.81 8.76 -10.17
C PHE A 7 -2.29 8.74 -8.73
N LEU A 8 -3.16 9.02 -7.76
CA LEU A 8 -2.76 9.01 -6.36
C LEU A 8 -2.37 7.61 -5.91
N VAL A 9 -3.15 6.61 -6.32
CA VAL A 9 -2.84 5.23 -5.95
C VAL A 9 -1.49 4.81 -6.50
N GLU A 10 -1.22 5.15 -7.77
CA GLU A 10 0.06 4.78 -8.38
C GLU A 10 1.24 5.41 -7.66
N GLY A 11 1.09 6.67 -7.23
CA GLY A 11 2.14 7.34 -6.50
C GLY A 11 2.42 6.66 -5.16
N ILE A 12 1.37 6.29 -4.45
CA ILE A 12 1.51 5.61 -3.17
C ILE A 12 2.13 4.23 -3.36
N VAL A 13 1.69 3.49 -4.37
CA VAL A 13 2.26 2.16 -4.66
C VAL A 13 3.75 2.29 -4.97
N GLY A 14 4.14 3.29 -5.76
CA GLY A 14 5.54 3.50 -6.08
C GLY A 14 6.38 3.75 -4.84
N ASP A 15 5.88 4.59 -3.93
CA ASP A 15 6.59 4.87 -2.69
C ASP A 15 6.70 3.63 -1.82
N MET A 16 5.61 2.87 -1.71
CA MET A 16 5.62 1.67 -0.89
C MET A 16 6.58 0.63 -1.46
N ALA A 17 6.60 0.48 -2.78
CA ALA A 17 7.51 -0.46 -3.42
C ALA A 17 8.96 -0.09 -3.14
N LYS A 18 9.26 1.21 -3.22
CA LYS A 18 10.62 1.68 -2.94
C LYS A 18 11.03 1.32 -1.51
N TRP A 19 10.17 1.56 -0.54
CA TRP A 19 10.49 1.25 0.84
C TRP A 19 10.63 -0.25 1.08
N LEU A 20 9.79 -1.06 0.44
CA LEU A 20 9.91 -2.51 0.56
C LEU A 20 11.25 -2.98 0.02
N MET A 21 11.69 -2.41 -1.10
CA MET A 21 12.97 -2.77 -1.67
C MET A 21 14.10 -2.41 -0.72
N GLU A 22 14.02 -1.23 -0.11
CA GLU A 22 15.07 -0.75 0.77
C GLU A 22 15.09 -1.47 2.11
N GLU A 23 13.90 -1.70 2.68
CA GLU A 23 13.85 -2.26 4.03
C GLU A 23 13.89 -3.78 4.08
N ARG A 24 13.36 -4.42 3.04
CA ARG A 24 13.28 -5.88 3.02
C ARG A 24 14.17 -6.52 1.98
N GLY A 25 14.89 -5.71 1.22
CA GLY A 25 15.80 -6.24 0.22
C GLY A 25 15.11 -6.92 -0.95
N LEU A 26 13.87 -6.55 -1.22
CA LEU A 26 13.11 -7.18 -2.30
C LEU A 26 13.44 -6.57 -3.64
N SER A 27 13.26 -7.35 -4.71
CA SER A 27 13.31 -6.78 -6.04
C SER A 27 12.05 -5.97 -6.28
N LEU A 28 12.07 -5.10 -7.29
CA LEU A 28 10.89 -4.31 -7.63
C LEU A 28 9.71 -5.22 -7.92
N GLN A 29 9.93 -6.28 -8.67
CA GLN A 29 8.86 -7.19 -9.04
C GLN A 29 8.25 -7.85 -7.80
N SER A 30 9.08 -8.29 -6.88
CA SER A 30 8.59 -8.89 -5.64
C SER A 30 7.84 -7.88 -4.79
N ALA A 31 8.35 -6.66 -4.71
CA ALA A 31 7.69 -5.62 -3.93
C ALA A 31 6.32 -5.30 -4.50
N LEU A 32 6.22 -5.15 -5.81
CA LEU A 32 4.93 -4.87 -6.44
C LEU A 32 3.97 -6.03 -6.26
N SER A 33 4.47 -7.26 -6.36
CA SER A 33 3.63 -8.43 -6.17
C SER A 33 3.04 -8.46 -4.76
N LEU A 34 3.86 -8.16 -3.75
CA LEU A 34 3.38 -8.09 -2.38
C LEU A 34 2.27 -7.05 -2.24
N ILE A 35 2.50 -5.88 -2.82
CA ILE A 35 1.53 -4.79 -2.71
C ILE A 35 0.22 -5.16 -3.39
N TYR A 36 0.29 -5.64 -4.62
CA TYR A 36 -0.92 -5.90 -5.40
C TYR A 36 -1.74 -7.06 -4.85
N ASN A 37 -1.12 -7.93 -4.07
CA ASN A 37 -1.85 -9.05 -3.46
C ASN A 37 -2.25 -8.77 -2.02
N SER A 38 -2.03 -7.55 -1.53
CA SER A 38 -2.30 -7.23 -0.15
C SER A 38 -3.72 -6.71 0.05
N LYS A 39 -4.21 -6.86 1.26
CA LYS A 39 -5.47 -6.26 1.65
C LYS A 39 -5.36 -4.74 1.66
N THR A 40 -4.19 -4.24 2.02
CA THR A 40 -3.94 -2.80 2.02
C THR A 40 -4.19 -2.21 0.64
N PHE A 41 -3.72 -2.89 -0.41
CA PHE A 41 -3.94 -2.40 -1.76
C PHE A 41 -5.43 -2.43 -2.13
N GLU A 42 -6.12 -3.47 -1.71
CA GLU A 42 -7.55 -3.57 -1.96
C GLU A 42 -8.29 -2.38 -1.36
N LEU A 43 -7.94 -2.02 -0.13
CA LEU A 43 -8.54 -0.87 0.52
C LEU A 43 -8.12 0.43 -0.14
N LEU A 44 -6.86 0.52 -0.55
CA LEU A 44 -6.35 1.72 -1.20
C LEU A 44 -7.07 2.01 -2.52
N GLN A 45 -7.41 0.97 -3.26
CA GLN A 45 -8.11 1.13 -4.51
C GLN A 45 -9.54 1.60 -4.34
N ASN A 46 -10.13 1.39 -3.19
CA ASN A 46 -11.52 1.75 -2.94
C ASN A 46 -11.61 3.21 -2.54
N PRO A 47 -12.19 4.09 -3.36
CA PRO A 47 -12.24 5.52 -3.02
C PRO A 47 -12.96 5.80 -1.72
N ALA A 48 -13.87 4.91 -1.32
CA ALA A 48 -14.65 5.13 -0.11
C ALA A 48 -13.82 5.05 1.15
N THR A 49 -12.63 4.42 1.10
CA THR A 49 -11.77 4.32 2.28
C THR A 49 -10.99 5.61 2.52
N GLY A 50 -10.84 6.45 1.49
CA GLY A 50 -10.06 7.68 1.61
C GLY A 50 -8.57 7.46 1.70
N LEU A 51 -8.08 6.22 1.56
CA LEU A 51 -6.66 5.96 1.72
C LEU A 51 -5.81 6.61 0.65
N CYS A 52 -6.36 6.82 -0.55
CA CYS A 52 -5.58 7.46 -1.60
C CYS A 52 -5.29 8.93 -1.27
N SER A 53 -6.00 9.50 -0.31
CA SER A 53 -5.75 10.86 0.15
C SER A 53 -4.83 10.91 1.36
N GLU A 54 -4.47 9.76 1.90
CA GLU A 54 -3.53 9.70 3.01
C GLU A 54 -2.10 9.62 2.47
N SER A 55 -1.15 9.85 3.34
CA SER A 55 0.25 9.82 2.91
C SER A 55 0.68 8.40 2.54
N SER A 56 1.75 8.32 1.76
CA SER A 56 2.34 7.04 1.45
C SER A 56 2.84 6.35 2.71
N ALA A 57 3.35 7.12 3.66
CA ALA A 57 3.83 6.57 4.92
C ALA A 57 2.70 5.92 5.70
N TYR A 58 1.54 6.55 5.72
CA TYR A 58 0.40 5.98 6.41
C TYR A 58 0.00 4.65 5.78
N ASN A 59 -0.07 4.63 4.45
CA ASN A 59 -0.42 3.41 3.74
C ASN A 59 0.64 2.33 3.92
N TYR A 60 1.90 2.72 3.98
CA TYR A 60 2.98 1.77 4.19
C TYR A 60 2.88 1.14 5.58
N ASP A 61 2.49 1.93 6.58
CA ASP A 61 2.29 1.39 7.92
C ASP A 61 1.21 0.34 7.95
N LEU A 62 0.13 0.55 7.19
CA LEU A 62 -0.92 -0.45 7.08
C LEU A 62 -0.39 -1.73 6.45
N LEU A 63 0.36 -1.57 5.36
CA LEU A 63 0.93 -2.72 4.68
C LEU A 63 1.91 -3.46 5.58
N ASP A 64 2.76 -2.73 6.27
CA ASP A 64 3.75 -3.32 7.15
C ASP A 64 3.07 -4.12 8.26
N SER A 65 2.00 -3.57 8.82
CA SER A 65 1.22 -4.29 9.84
C SER A 65 0.63 -5.56 9.28
N GLU A 66 0.11 -5.48 8.06
CA GLU A 66 -0.46 -6.66 7.43
C GLU A 66 0.59 -7.73 7.23
N LEU A 67 1.78 -7.34 6.77
CA LEU A 67 2.85 -8.31 6.53
C LEU A 67 3.35 -8.95 7.80
N LYS A 68 3.40 -8.17 8.89
CA LYS A 68 3.88 -8.69 10.16
C LYS A 68 2.87 -9.56 10.86
N ASN A 69 1.59 -9.25 10.71
CA ASN A 69 0.54 -9.93 11.46
C ASN A 69 -0.33 -10.85 10.59
N GLY A 70 -0.05 -10.91 9.30
CA GLY A 70 -0.85 -11.73 8.40
C GLY A 70 -2.17 -11.11 8.03
N LYS A 71 -2.49 -9.95 8.59
CA LYS A 71 -3.71 -9.23 8.25
C LYS A 71 -3.58 -7.81 8.77
N ILE A 72 -4.43 -6.94 8.25
CA ILE A 72 -4.45 -5.57 8.72
C ILE A 72 -5.02 -5.54 10.12
N VAL A 73 -4.29 -4.89 11.02
CA VAL A 73 -4.74 -4.68 12.37
C VAL A 73 -5.43 -3.32 12.42
N GLN A 74 -6.72 -3.33 12.61
CA GLN A 74 -7.45 -2.08 12.69
C GLN A 74 -7.73 -1.80 14.10
N THR A 75 -7.69 -0.56 14.44
CA THR A 75 -7.89 -0.25 15.80
C THR A 75 -9.31 -0.14 16.13
N GLU A 76 -10.08 -0.37 15.35
CA GLU A 76 -11.22 -0.30 15.62
C GLU A 76 -11.66 -1.10 16.40
N ILE A 77 -11.69 -1.59 16.70
CA ILE A 77 -12.24 -2.39 17.36
C ILE A 77 -12.75 -2.38 18.18
#